data_7b23c27891eaed6f861a5871f110e6f1
#
_entry.id   7b23c27891eaed6f861a5871f110e6f1
#
_cell.length_a   1.000
_cell.length_b   1.000
_cell.length_c   1.000
_cell.angle_alpha   90.00
_cell.angle_beta   90.00
_cell.angle_gamma   90.00
#
_symmetry.space_group_name_H-M   'P 1'
#
loop_
_entity.id
_entity.type
_entity.pdbx_description
1 polymer ?
#
loop_
_entity_poly.entity_id
_entity_poly.type
_entity_poly.pdbx_seq_one_letter_code
_entity_poly.pdbx_strand_id
1 'polypeptide(L)'
;MFFAQLTGAEVYTIEKNSEMVETAVKNIESLGYAEKINVFEGDGEEIAELLKKEGTKPFDVVFIDAAKSHYQRFFDACLPLCGPDTVIIADNVLFKGRIADDKYDPDGKYKTNIRRMREFIAYIMNKPSLDSSILAVGDGLSITRFKTI
;
A
#
# COMPACT_ATOMS: atom_id res chain seq x y z
N MET A 1 -2.12 -10.82 8.88
CA MET A 1 -2.28 -11.45 10.21
C MET A 1 -2.00 -10.51 11.38
N PHE A 2 -0.87 -9.80 11.41
CA PHE A 2 -0.49 -8.93 12.54
C PHE A 2 -1.59 -7.93 12.96
N PHE A 3 -2.18 -7.20 12.01
CA PHE A 3 -3.30 -6.30 12.31
C PHE A 3 -4.52 -7.04 12.89
N ALA A 4 -4.95 -8.14 12.27
CA ALA A 4 -6.09 -8.92 12.78
C ALA A 4 -5.85 -9.44 14.20
N GLN A 5 -4.63 -9.88 14.51
CA GLN A 5 -4.25 -10.39 15.83
C GLN A 5 -4.25 -9.31 16.91
N LEU A 6 -3.64 -8.16 16.64
CA LEU A 6 -3.46 -7.12 17.65
C LEU A 6 -4.70 -6.25 17.86
N THR A 7 -5.48 -6.00 16.81
CA THR A 7 -6.58 -5.04 16.84
C THR A 7 -7.95 -5.69 16.75
N GLY A 8 -8.01 -6.98 16.37
CA GLY A 8 -9.27 -7.65 16.01
C GLY A 8 -9.88 -7.18 14.70
N ALA A 9 -9.15 -6.36 13.92
CA ALA A 9 -9.63 -5.80 12.67
C ALA A 9 -9.96 -6.85 11.63
N GLU A 10 -10.94 -6.57 10.80
CA GLU A 10 -11.14 -7.24 9.52
C GLU A 10 -10.09 -6.75 8.53
N VAL A 11 -9.46 -7.69 7.82
CA VAL A 11 -8.36 -7.40 6.88
C VAL A 11 -8.75 -7.84 5.49
N TYR A 12 -8.55 -6.95 4.53
CA TYR A 12 -8.66 -7.22 3.11
C TYR A 12 -7.26 -7.20 2.53
N THR A 13 -6.82 -8.29 1.91
CA THR A 13 -5.49 -8.38 1.30
C THR A 13 -5.61 -8.80 -0.15
N ILE A 14 -4.82 -8.17 -1.01
CA ILE A 14 -4.86 -8.37 -2.45
C ILE A 14 -3.51 -8.90 -2.90
N GLU A 15 -3.51 -10.00 -3.63
CA GLU A 15 -2.32 -10.61 -4.20
C GLU A 15 -2.62 -11.07 -5.64
N LYS A 16 -1.69 -10.79 -6.54
CA LYS A 16 -1.84 -11.10 -7.97
C LYS A 16 -1.33 -12.51 -8.34
N ASN A 17 -0.41 -13.04 -7.56
CA ASN A 17 0.19 -14.34 -7.80
C ASN A 17 -0.64 -15.45 -7.15
N SER A 18 -1.26 -16.32 -7.96
CA SER A 18 -2.15 -17.40 -7.50
C SER A 18 -1.47 -18.35 -6.50
N GLU A 19 -0.17 -18.67 -6.68
CA GLU A 19 0.57 -19.54 -5.73
C GLU A 19 0.74 -18.86 -4.36
N MET A 20 0.95 -17.54 -4.37
CA MET A 20 1.03 -16.75 -3.13
C MET A 20 -0.35 -16.65 -2.46
N VAL A 21 -1.42 -16.50 -3.24
CA VAL A 21 -2.81 -16.52 -2.74
C VAL A 21 -3.10 -17.86 -2.04
N GLU A 22 -2.83 -18.98 -2.70
CA GLU A 22 -3.03 -20.30 -2.08
C GLU A 22 -2.24 -20.47 -0.78
N THR A 23 -0.99 -20.01 -0.77
CA THR A 23 -0.12 -20.06 0.40
C THR A 23 -0.68 -19.17 1.53
N ALA A 24 -1.14 -17.97 1.20
CA ALA A 24 -1.73 -17.06 2.16
C ALA A 24 -3.01 -17.64 2.78
N VAL A 25 -3.92 -18.18 1.96
CA VAL A 25 -5.17 -18.80 2.43
C VAL A 25 -4.88 -19.96 3.38
N LYS A 26 -3.99 -20.89 2.99
CA LYS A 26 -3.60 -22.03 3.86
C LYS A 26 -3.04 -21.57 5.22
N ASN A 27 -2.20 -20.53 5.21
CA ASN A 27 -1.63 -19.98 6.44
C ASN A 27 -2.70 -19.31 7.31
N ILE A 28 -3.61 -18.55 6.71
CA ILE A 28 -4.71 -17.86 7.40
C ILE A 28 -5.63 -18.88 8.07
N GLU A 29 -6.03 -19.92 7.34
CA GLU A 29 -6.88 -21.01 7.85
C GLU A 29 -6.21 -21.77 8.99
N SER A 30 -4.94 -22.18 8.81
CA SER A 30 -4.19 -22.94 9.81
C SER A 30 -4.00 -22.20 11.14
N LEU A 31 -4.05 -20.87 11.10
CA LEU A 31 -3.89 -19.99 12.26
C LEU A 31 -5.23 -19.47 12.81
N GLY A 32 -6.37 -19.91 12.23
CA GLY A 32 -7.71 -19.58 12.71
C GLY A 32 -8.17 -18.14 12.41
N TYR A 33 -7.65 -17.52 11.34
CA TYR A 33 -8.03 -16.15 10.94
C TYR A 33 -8.93 -16.07 9.71
N ALA A 34 -9.49 -17.19 9.23
CA ALA A 34 -10.31 -17.22 8.01
C ALA A 34 -11.54 -16.31 8.06
N GLU A 35 -12.13 -16.09 9.24
CA GLU A 35 -13.28 -15.17 9.41
C GLU A 35 -12.88 -13.69 9.52
N LYS A 36 -11.58 -13.39 9.61
CA LYS A 36 -11.07 -12.03 9.80
C LYS A 36 -10.28 -11.50 8.62
N ILE A 37 -9.77 -12.37 7.76
CA ILE A 37 -8.88 -12.00 6.67
C ILE A 37 -9.45 -12.48 5.34
N ASN A 38 -9.83 -11.53 4.50
CA ASN A 38 -10.34 -11.75 3.16
C ASN A 38 -9.19 -11.64 2.16
N VAL A 39 -8.90 -12.70 1.41
CA VAL A 39 -7.87 -12.71 0.38
C VAL A 39 -8.50 -12.57 -0.99
N PHE A 40 -8.09 -11.56 -1.74
CA PHE A 40 -8.54 -11.31 -3.11
C PHE A 40 -7.41 -11.60 -4.09
N GLU A 41 -7.65 -12.48 -5.06
CA GLU A 41 -6.73 -12.72 -6.16
C GLU A 41 -7.02 -11.70 -7.28
N GLY A 42 -6.00 -10.92 -7.66
CA GLY A 42 -6.14 -9.97 -8.77
C GLY A 42 -5.19 -8.78 -8.71
N ASP A 43 -5.39 -7.86 -9.65
CA ASP A 43 -4.70 -6.59 -9.67
C ASP A 43 -5.31 -5.64 -8.62
N GLY A 44 -4.45 -4.94 -7.87
CA GLY A 44 -4.88 -4.07 -6.77
C GLY A 44 -5.87 -2.98 -7.19
N GLU A 45 -5.76 -2.45 -8.41
CA GLU A 45 -6.67 -1.42 -8.92
C GLU A 45 -8.05 -2.01 -9.25
N GLU A 46 -8.08 -3.17 -9.91
CA GLU A 46 -9.32 -3.86 -10.28
C GLU A 46 -10.11 -4.28 -9.02
N ILE A 47 -9.42 -4.82 -8.01
CA ILE A 47 -10.04 -5.22 -6.75
C ILE A 47 -10.50 -3.99 -5.95
N ALA A 48 -9.74 -2.89 -5.93
CA ALA A 48 -10.17 -1.65 -5.27
C ALA A 48 -11.45 -1.09 -5.92
N GLU A 49 -11.57 -1.12 -7.24
CA GLU A 49 -12.81 -0.75 -7.94
C GLU A 49 -13.99 -1.67 -7.60
N LEU A 50 -13.75 -2.97 -7.50
CA LEU A 50 -14.76 -3.95 -7.10
C LEU A 50 -15.28 -3.65 -5.70
N LEU A 51 -14.40 -3.50 -4.71
CA LEU A 51 -14.75 -3.18 -3.33
C LEU A 51 -15.55 -1.89 -3.22
N LYS A 52 -15.18 -0.87 -3.99
CA LYS A 52 -15.96 0.37 -4.08
C LYS A 52 -17.37 0.14 -4.62
N LYS A 53 -17.51 -0.64 -5.69
CA LYS A 53 -18.83 -0.96 -6.30
C LYS A 53 -19.73 -1.75 -5.35
N GLU A 54 -19.14 -2.61 -4.53
CA GLU A 54 -19.84 -3.40 -3.51
C GLU A 54 -20.25 -2.57 -2.28
N GLY A 55 -19.85 -1.29 -2.22
CA GLY A 55 -20.19 -0.40 -1.12
C GLY A 55 -19.44 -0.70 0.17
N THR A 56 -18.21 -1.24 0.04
CA THR A 56 -17.34 -1.48 1.19
C THR A 56 -17.17 -0.18 2.01
N LYS A 57 -17.30 -0.29 3.32
CA LYS A 57 -17.07 0.85 4.23
C LYS A 57 -15.64 1.36 4.09
N PRO A 58 -15.41 2.66 4.34
CA PRO A 58 -14.06 3.19 4.36
C PRO A 58 -13.13 2.41 5.30
N PHE A 59 -11.93 2.13 4.84
CA PHE A 59 -10.90 1.48 5.64
C PHE A 59 -10.28 2.47 6.65
N ASP A 60 -9.97 1.99 7.85
CA ASP A 60 -9.22 2.77 8.84
C ASP A 60 -7.75 2.89 8.45
N VAL A 61 -7.19 1.82 7.86
CA VAL A 61 -5.79 1.76 7.41
C VAL A 61 -5.72 1.12 6.03
N VAL A 62 -4.95 1.75 5.13
CA VAL A 62 -4.53 1.17 3.85
C VAL A 62 -3.02 0.99 3.88
N PHE A 63 -2.54 -0.23 3.57
CA PHE A 63 -1.12 -0.55 3.51
C PHE A 63 -0.72 -0.94 2.09
N ILE A 64 0.23 -0.21 1.50
CA ILE A 64 0.72 -0.43 0.14
C ILE A 64 2.14 -0.99 0.20
N ASP A 65 2.29 -2.26 -0.16
CA ASP A 65 3.57 -2.93 -0.39
C ASP A 65 3.52 -3.60 -1.76
N ALA A 66 3.96 -2.90 -2.78
CA ALA A 66 3.75 -3.28 -4.16
C ALA A 66 5.00 -3.08 -5.03
N ALA A 67 4.90 -3.40 -6.32
CA ALA A 67 5.98 -3.11 -7.27
C ALA A 67 6.22 -1.60 -7.38
N LYS A 68 7.48 -1.18 -7.26
CA LYS A 68 7.90 0.24 -7.12
C LYS A 68 7.41 1.17 -8.25
N SER A 69 7.10 0.61 -9.41
CA SER A 69 6.56 1.37 -10.54
C SER A 69 5.05 1.67 -10.44
N HIS A 70 4.32 1.10 -9.47
CA HIS A 70 2.86 1.14 -9.40
C HIS A 70 2.31 1.85 -8.15
N TYR A 71 3.16 2.41 -7.29
CA TYR A 71 2.73 3.01 -6.02
C TYR A 71 1.67 4.10 -6.18
N GLN A 72 1.88 5.04 -7.09
CA GLN A 72 0.89 6.10 -7.32
C GLN A 72 -0.44 5.54 -7.82
N ARG A 73 -0.40 4.58 -8.73
CA ARG A 73 -1.60 3.93 -9.29
C ARG A 73 -2.43 3.26 -8.19
N PHE A 74 -1.79 2.47 -7.32
CA PHE A 74 -2.49 1.82 -6.20
C PHE A 74 -2.94 2.82 -5.13
N PHE A 75 -2.14 3.84 -4.87
CA PHE A 75 -2.52 4.92 -3.97
C PHE A 75 -3.81 5.60 -4.46
N ASP A 76 -3.87 5.99 -5.74
CA ASP A 76 -5.05 6.64 -6.32
C ASP A 76 -6.27 5.71 -6.34
N ALA A 77 -6.07 4.41 -6.61
CA ALA A 77 -7.14 3.41 -6.60
C ALA A 77 -7.74 3.22 -5.21
N CYS A 78 -6.96 3.38 -4.14
CA CYS A 78 -7.43 3.24 -2.76
C CYS A 78 -8.15 4.49 -2.24
N LEU A 79 -7.92 5.68 -2.80
CA LEU A 79 -8.52 6.93 -2.29
C LEU A 79 -10.06 6.87 -2.17
N PRO A 80 -10.82 6.28 -3.12
CA PRO A 80 -12.27 6.16 -3.00
C PRO A 80 -12.76 5.20 -1.89
N LEU A 81 -11.86 4.41 -1.32
CA LEU A 81 -12.09 3.48 -0.21
C LEU A 81 -11.63 4.08 1.13
N CYS A 82 -11.23 5.34 1.15
CA CYS A 82 -10.75 6.04 2.32
C CYS A 82 -11.81 7.00 2.86
N GLY A 83 -11.89 7.10 4.18
CA GLY A 83 -12.62 8.13 4.91
C GLY A 83 -11.70 9.24 5.43
N PRO A 84 -12.27 10.24 6.12
CA PRO A 84 -11.48 11.37 6.65
C PRO A 84 -10.40 10.95 7.65
N ASP A 85 -10.61 9.86 8.38
CA ASP A 85 -9.69 9.36 9.41
C ASP A 85 -8.77 8.25 8.90
N THR A 86 -8.87 7.86 7.63
CA THR A 86 -8.03 6.80 7.05
C THR A 86 -6.55 7.20 7.06
N VAL A 87 -5.71 6.28 7.51
CA VAL A 87 -4.26 6.39 7.40
C VAL A 87 -3.77 5.49 6.25
N ILE A 88 -3.08 6.08 5.28
CA ILE A 88 -2.48 5.35 4.16
C ILE A 88 -0.98 5.24 4.42
N ILE A 89 -0.47 4.01 4.44
CA ILE A 89 0.94 3.70 4.67
C ILE A 89 1.48 3.05 3.38
N ALA A 90 2.63 3.55 2.89
CA ALA A 90 3.34 2.88 1.80
C ALA A 90 4.75 2.52 2.25
N ASP A 91 5.12 1.25 2.07
CA ASP A 91 6.39 0.69 2.53
C ASP A 91 7.49 0.79 1.46
N ASN A 92 8.75 0.75 1.92
CA ASN A 92 9.96 0.76 1.12
C ASN A 92 10.08 1.95 0.14
N VAL A 93 9.60 3.12 0.55
CA VAL A 93 9.59 4.32 -0.31
C VAL A 93 10.99 4.91 -0.53
N LEU A 94 11.97 4.59 0.32
CA LEU A 94 13.36 5.03 0.14
C LEU A 94 14.14 4.16 -0.87
N PHE A 95 13.62 3.00 -1.20
CA PHE A 95 14.19 2.08 -2.19
C PHE A 95 15.69 1.83 -2.00
N LYS A 96 16.07 1.40 -0.79
CA LYS A 96 17.47 1.18 -0.36
C LYS A 96 18.33 2.41 -0.52
N GLY A 97 17.76 3.60 -0.27
CA GLY A 97 18.41 4.89 -0.40
C GLY A 97 18.58 5.38 -1.85
N ARG A 98 18.20 4.59 -2.87
CA ARG A 98 18.42 4.93 -4.29
C ARG A 98 17.67 6.18 -4.74
N ILE A 99 16.58 6.54 -4.07
CA ILE A 99 15.86 7.77 -4.42
C ILE A 99 16.64 9.04 -4.10
N ALA A 100 17.64 8.97 -3.21
CA ALA A 100 18.39 10.15 -2.75
C ALA A 100 19.34 10.69 -3.81
N ASP A 101 20.03 9.80 -4.54
CA ASP A 101 21.03 10.21 -5.54
C ASP A 101 21.22 9.09 -6.58
N ASP A 102 21.40 9.45 -7.84
CA ASP A 102 21.61 8.50 -8.94
C ASP A 102 22.91 7.69 -8.80
N LYS A 103 23.89 8.19 -8.02
CA LYS A 103 25.12 7.44 -7.69
C LYS A 103 24.87 6.10 -6.99
N TYR A 104 23.69 5.91 -6.38
CA TYR A 104 23.30 4.65 -5.74
C TYR A 104 22.67 3.63 -6.72
N ASP A 105 22.61 3.97 -8.02
CA ASP A 105 22.23 3.07 -9.13
C ASP A 105 23.22 3.26 -10.31
N PRO A 106 24.51 2.97 -10.11
CA PRO A 106 25.56 3.29 -11.09
C PRO A 106 25.34 2.61 -12.45
N ASP A 107 24.75 1.43 -12.44
CA ASP A 107 24.46 0.67 -13.67
C ASP A 107 23.12 1.09 -14.32
N GLY A 108 22.37 2.00 -13.70
CA GLY A 108 21.07 2.47 -14.19
C GLY A 108 19.97 1.40 -14.23
N LYS A 109 20.17 0.28 -13.52
CA LYS A 109 19.26 -0.88 -13.52
C LYS A 109 17.87 -0.54 -13.01
N TYR A 110 17.77 0.38 -12.06
CA TYR A 110 16.52 0.73 -11.39
C TYR A 110 16.02 2.14 -11.77
N LYS A 111 16.59 2.76 -12.79
CA LYS A 111 16.29 4.16 -13.17
C LYS A 111 14.79 4.47 -13.28
N THR A 112 14.01 3.59 -13.91
CA THR A 112 12.56 3.78 -14.02
C THR A 112 11.86 3.71 -12.66
N ASN A 113 12.22 2.74 -11.82
CA ASN A 113 11.62 2.57 -10.49
C ASN A 113 11.98 3.74 -9.57
N ILE A 114 13.23 4.22 -9.62
CA ILE A 114 13.70 5.38 -8.86
C ILE A 114 12.90 6.62 -9.28
N ARG A 115 12.76 6.88 -10.58
CA ARG A 115 11.98 8.00 -11.10
C ARG A 115 10.52 7.92 -10.64
N ARG A 116 9.86 6.77 -10.79
CA ARG A 116 8.47 6.57 -10.37
C ARG A 116 8.28 6.74 -8.87
N MET A 117 9.22 6.30 -8.06
CA MET A 117 9.15 6.48 -6.62
C MET A 117 9.36 7.96 -6.21
N ARG A 118 10.30 8.67 -6.84
CA ARG A 118 10.45 10.12 -6.65
C ARG A 118 9.18 10.89 -7.05
N GLU A 119 8.56 10.53 -8.18
CA GLU A 119 7.29 11.09 -8.64
C GLU A 119 6.17 10.84 -7.63
N PHE A 120 6.05 9.62 -7.10
CA PHE A 120 5.06 9.26 -6.08
C PHE A 120 5.26 10.06 -4.78
N ILE A 121 6.49 10.13 -4.26
CA ILE A 121 6.79 10.93 -3.07
C ILE A 121 6.43 12.40 -3.29
N ALA A 122 6.85 12.98 -4.42
CA ALA A 122 6.51 14.35 -4.76
C ALA A 122 4.99 14.56 -4.85
N TYR A 123 4.26 13.59 -5.41
CA TYR A 123 2.81 13.63 -5.53
C TYR A 123 2.12 13.69 -4.18
N ILE A 124 2.43 12.77 -3.25
CA ILE A 124 1.76 12.74 -1.93
C ILE A 124 2.16 13.93 -1.04
N MET A 125 3.41 14.40 -1.14
CA MET A 125 3.91 15.54 -0.36
C MET A 125 3.34 16.89 -0.81
N ASN A 126 2.99 17.03 -2.08
CA ASN A 126 2.51 18.30 -2.64
C ASN A 126 1.00 18.36 -2.87
N LYS A 127 0.25 17.26 -2.62
CA LYS A 127 -1.21 17.24 -2.80
C LYS A 127 -1.90 18.07 -1.71
N PRO A 128 -2.62 19.17 -2.03
CA PRO A 128 -3.15 20.10 -1.03
C PRO A 128 -4.11 19.46 0.00
N SER A 129 -4.83 18.41 -0.40
CA SER A 129 -5.79 17.70 0.45
C SER A 129 -5.16 16.67 1.37
N LEU A 130 -3.85 16.43 1.25
CA LEU A 130 -3.14 15.40 2.01
C LEU A 130 -2.12 16.02 2.97
N ASP A 131 -1.91 15.32 4.07
CA ASP A 131 -0.84 15.56 5.04
C ASP A 131 0.03 14.29 5.07
N SER A 132 1.25 14.42 4.59
CA SER A 132 2.15 13.28 4.37
C SER A 132 3.49 13.47 5.05
N SER A 133 4.04 12.37 5.56
CA SER A 133 5.37 12.32 6.19
C SER A 133 6.13 11.10 5.70
N ILE A 134 7.45 11.22 5.59
CA ILE A 134 8.35 10.11 5.31
C ILE A 134 9.13 9.79 6.57
N LEU A 135 9.03 8.55 7.02
CA LEU A 135 9.79 8.03 8.16
C LEU A 135 10.95 7.17 7.66
N ALA A 136 12.15 7.45 8.12
CA ALA A 136 13.34 6.67 7.79
C ALA A 136 13.45 5.41 8.69
N VAL A 137 12.40 4.59 8.70
CA VAL A 137 12.34 3.29 9.40
C VAL A 137 12.45 2.19 8.34
N GLY A 138 13.34 1.23 8.53
CA GLY A 138 13.60 0.19 7.53
C GLY A 138 14.04 0.78 6.18
N ASP A 139 13.33 0.43 5.11
CA ASP A 139 13.52 1.01 3.78
C ASP A 139 12.57 2.19 3.49
N GLY A 140 12.13 2.87 4.55
CA GLY A 140 11.29 4.05 4.52
C GLY A 140 9.79 3.76 4.41
N LEU A 141 9.03 4.41 5.29
CA LEU A 141 7.58 4.41 5.28
C LEU A 141 7.05 5.80 4.92
N SER A 142 6.11 5.91 3.99
CA SER A 142 5.28 7.10 3.92
C SER A 142 4.01 6.89 4.75
N ILE A 143 3.63 7.90 5.50
CA ILE A 143 2.37 7.95 6.23
C ILE A 143 1.59 9.15 5.71
N THR A 144 0.39 8.90 5.22
CA THR A 144 -0.46 9.92 4.61
C THR A 144 -1.86 9.86 5.20
N ARG A 145 -2.46 11.02 5.46
CA ARG A 145 -3.85 11.18 5.85
C ARG A 145 -4.49 12.35 5.13
N PHE A 146 -5.82 12.41 5.14
CA PHE A 146 -6.53 13.60 4.66
C PHE A 146 -6.35 14.75 5.65
N LYS A 147 -6.20 15.97 5.14
CA LYS A 147 -6.21 17.17 5.97
C LYS A 147 -7.62 17.37 6.53
N THR A 148 -7.71 17.58 7.83
CA THR A 148 -8.95 18.05 8.44
C THR A 148 -9.14 19.51 8.02
N ILE A 149 -10.30 19.81 7.44
CA ILE A 149 -10.72 21.18 7.07
C ILE A 149 -11.27 21.88 8.30
#